data_e1b41f41ae1c1a1a30a90d8c545c886b
#
_entry.id   e1b41f41ae1c1a1a30a90d8c545c886b
#
_cell.length_a   1.000
_cell.length_b   1.000
_cell.length_c   1.000
_cell.angle_alpha   90.00
_cell.angle_beta   90.00
_cell.angle_gamma   90.00
#
_symmetry.space_group_name_H-M   'P 1'
#
loop_
_entity.id
_entity.type
_entity.pdbx_description
1 polymer ?
#
loop_
_entity_poly.entity_id
_entity_poly.type
_entity_poly.pdbx_seq_one_letter_code
_entity_poly.pdbx_strand_id
1 'polypeptide(L)'
;VRIENFEAFVNIARLGSFTQAAEECFCTQATMSQRIKKLENFYKVQLLNRIGRDIELTVAGQKILPHCEAVLTAIRDSKNELVHVDKLSIGELNICSSNTPGTYILPQFLSNFHLQFPGIQLESQIKYAKDVINEISYGTECELGFVSQPAGVGVDDKKLVFEPILRDGLAVVVSPEHPMVKEKWQGKTSISLDELQGQTLLTSNRKSSTVQNLERTSGKKMHFKQVLALGSMEAVKKSVELNAGIAIASHFLVKDDVDSGRILSFSIDDISVYRFVMLVHRRKVSLSPTARAFIEHLKKDLVEKYPTLSCDLDHRLEMRR
;
A
#
# COMPACT_ATOMS: atom_id res chain seq x y z
N VAL A 1 28.20 18.11 -13.73
CA VAL A 1 26.87 17.46 -13.71
C VAL A 1 25.94 18.30 -12.85
N ARG A 2 24.69 18.48 -13.28
CA ARG A 2 23.65 19.18 -12.54
C ARG A 2 22.62 18.16 -12.02
N ILE A 3 21.86 18.52 -11.01
CA ILE A 3 20.82 17.68 -10.39
C ILE A 3 19.80 17.23 -11.44
N GLU A 4 19.39 18.13 -12.33
CA GLU A 4 18.42 17.86 -13.39
C GLU A 4 18.88 16.76 -14.37
N ASN A 5 20.16 16.44 -14.40
CA ASN A 5 20.66 15.35 -15.25
C ASN A 5 20.39 13.99 -14.60
N PHE A 6 20.43 13.90 -13.27
CA PHE A 6 20.05 12.71 -12.52
C PHE A 6 18.53 12.50 -12.56
N GLU A 7 17.74 13.57 -12.40
CA GLU A 7 16.28 13.54 -12.52
C GLU A 7 15.86 13.03 -13.91
N ALA A 8 16.47 13.56 -14.97
CA ALA A 8 16.20 13.12 -16.33
C ALA A 8 16.46 11.62 -16.51
N PHE A 9 17.56 11.10 -15.96
CA PHE A 9 17.93 9.69 -16.08
C PHE A 9 16.96 8.80 -15.32
N VAL A 10 16.64 9.13 -14.08
CA VAL A 10 15.71 8.37 -13.23
C VAL A 10 14.31 8.33 -13.85
N ASN A 11 13.80 9.47 -14.33
CA ASN A 11 12.48 9.54 -14.95
C ASN A 11 12.41 8.76 -16.28
N ILE A 12 13.44 8.82 -17.13
CA ILE A 12 13.48 8.01 -18.34
C ILE A 12 13.58 6.53 -18.01
N ALA A 13 14.36 6.14 -17.01
CA ALA A 13 14.47 4.76 -16.56
C ALA A 13 13.14 4.20 -16.05
N ARG A 14 12.33 5.04 -15.40
CA ARG A 14 11.01 4.69 -14.87
C ARG A 14 9.94 4.60 -15.96
N LEU A 15 9.90 5.58 -16.85
CA LEU A 15 8.81 5.74 -17.84
C LEU A 15 9.09 5.05 -19.18
N GLY A 16 10.34 4.66 -19.44
CA GLY A 16 10.74 4.08 -20.73
C GLY A 16 10.58 5.02 -21.93
N SER A 17 10.37 6.35 -21.70
CA SER A 17 10.03 7.32 -22.74
C SER A 17 10.65 8.68 -22.47
N PHE A 18 11.39 9.21 -23.47
CA PHE A 18 11.92 10.58 -23.42
C PHE A 18 10.82 11.62 -23.43
N THR A 19 9.71 11.37 -24.13
CA THR A 19 8.60 12.32 -24.24
C THR A 19 7.86 12.43 -22.91
N GLN A 20 7.47 11.30 -22.31
CA GLN A 20 6.79 11.31 -21.02
C GLN A 20 7.67 11.86 -19.91
N ALA A 21 8.96 11.50 -19.89
CA ALA A 21 9.90 12.04 -18.92
C ALA A 21 10.12 13.57 -19.11
N ALA A 22 10.06 14.08 -20.34
CA ALA A 22 10.15 15.51 -20.60
C ALA A 22 8.91 16.27 -20.10
N GLU A 23 7.73 15.71 -20.27
CA GLU A 23 6.48 16.25 -19.76
C GLU A 23 6.51 16.33 -18.23
N GLU A 24 6.89 15.25 -17.55
CA GLU A 24 7.03 15.26 -16.07
C GLU A 24 8.09 16.24 -15.56
N CYS A 25 9.19 16.41 -16.29
CA CYS A 25 10.24 17.35 -15.92
C CYS A 25 9.98 18.79 -16.44
N PHE A 26 8.79 19.08 -16.94
CA PHE A 26 8.41 20.40 -17.51
C PHE A 26 9.46 20.96 -18.49
N CYS A 27 9.98 20.12 -19.39
CA CYS A 27 10.99 20.50 -20.35
C CYS A 27 10.76 19.87 -21.73
N THR A 28 11.56 20.27 -22.74
CA THR A 28 11.46 19.67 -24.06
C THR A 28 12.22 18.33 -24.14
N GLN A 29 11.81 17.44 -25.05
CA GLN A 29 12.53 16.19 -25.34
C GLN A 29 14.00 16.45 -25.73
N ALA A 30 14.29 17.56 -26.46
CA ALA A 30 15.65 17.94 -26.78
C ALA A 30 16.48 18.27 -25.52
N THR A 31 15.90 18.98 -24.56
CA THR A 31 16.51 19.27 -23.26
C THR A 31 16.77 17.98 -22.49
N MET A 32 15.81 17.07 -22.47
CA MET A 32 15.94 15.76 -21.82
C MET A 32 17.11 14.96 -22.43
N SER A 33 17.20 14.90 -23.76
CA SER A 33 18.30 14.24 -24.47
C SER A 33 19.66 14.86 -24.15
N GLN A 34 19.73 16.19 -24.02
CA GLN A 34 20.96 16.87 -23.61
C GLN A 34 21.36 16.57 -22.17
N ARG A 35 20.40 16.48 -21.25
CA ARG A 35 20.65 16.11 -19.85
C ARG A 35 21.25 14.72 -19.75
N ILE A 36 20.70 13.75 -20.48
CA ILE A 36 21.25 12.38 -20.53
C ILE A 36 22.65 12.36 -21.10
N LYS A 37 22.87 13.03 -22.24
CA LYS A 37 24.20 13.11 -22.85
C LYS A 37 25.26 13.69 -21.91
N LYS A 38 24.89 14.71 -21.10
CA LYS A 38 25.79 15.27 -20.08
C LYS A 38 26.08 14.28 -18.96
N LEU A 39 25.11 13.45 -18.55
CA LEU A 39 25.30 12.41 -17.53
C LEU A 39 26.18 11.27 -18.06
N GLU A 40 25.93 10.79 -19.27
CA GLU A 40 26.75 9.76 -19.93
C GLU A 40 28.19 10.23 -20.16
N ASN A 41 28.38 11.48 -20.54
CA ASN A 41 29.72 12.08 -20.66
C ASN A 41 30.46 12.17 -19.33
N PHE A 42 29.74 12.43 -18.24
CA PHE A 42 30.32 12.45 -16.89
C PHE A 42 30.80 11.07 -16.47
N TYR A 43 30.00 10.04 -16.71
CA TYR A 43 30.38 8.65 -16.40
C TYR A 43 31.23 7.98 -17.47
N LYS A 44 31.40 8.63 -18.63
CA LYS A 44 32.12 8.12 -19.81
C LYS A 44 31.62 6.77 -20.30
N VAL A 45 30.29 6.55 -20.18
CA VAL A 45 29.63 5.31 -20.58
C VAL A 45 28.18 5.61 -20.96
N GLN A 46 27.65 4.85 -21.91
CA GLN A 46 26.23 4.90 -22.23
C GLN A 46 25.40 4.25 -21.13
N LEU A 47 24.33 4.94 -20.71
CA LEU A 47 23.42 4.50 -19.66
C LEU A 47 22.10 3.96 -20.23
N LEU A 48 21.74 4.42 -21.45
CA LEU A 48 20.50 4.08 -22.14
C LEU A 48 20.78 3.49 -23.51
N ASN A 49 20.07 2.43 -23.87
CA ASN A 49 19.99 1.87 -25.21
C ASN A 49 18.67 2.30 -25.86
N ARG A 50 18.72 2.67 -27.14
CA ARG A 50 17.52 2.90 -27.97
C ARG A 50 17.31 1.67 -28.85
N ILE A 51 16.24 0.93 -28.60
CA ILE A 51 15.86 -0.22 -29.40
C ILE A 51 14.56 0.13 -30.14
N GLY A 52 14.70 0.66 -31.36
CA GLY A 52 13.54 1.14 -32.11
C GLY A 52 12.84 2.31 -31.42
N ARG A 53 11.64 2.09 -30.90
CA ARG A 53 10.87 3.10 -30.12
C ARG A 53 11.03 2.95 -28.60
N ASP A 54 11.59 1.85 -28.17
CA ASP A 54 11.75 1.52 -26.74
C ASP A 54 13.10 1.99 -26.20
N ILE A 55 13.15 2.25 -24.92
CA ILE A 55 14.35 2.68 -24.21
C ILE A 55 14.60 1.69 -23.10
N GLU A 56 15.79 1.11 -23.10
CA GLU A 56 16.24 0.20 -22.08
C GLU A 56 17.51 0.70 -21.41
N LEU A 57 17.68 0.32 -20.15
CA LEU A 57 18.92 0.57 -19.43
C LEU A 57 20.04 -0.34 -19.93
N THR A 58 21.23 0.23 -20.16
CA THR A 58 22.44 -0.58 -20.29
C THR A 58 22.79 -1.25 -18.96
N VAL A 59 23.73 -2.21 -18.97
CA VAL A 59 24.26 -2.79 -17.73
C VAL A 59 24.85 -1.70 -16.80
N ALA A 60 25.49 -0.69 -17.39
CA ALA A 60 25.99 0.48 -16.66
C ALA A 60 24.83 1.31 -16.09
N GLY A 61 23.78 1.54 -16.88
CA GLY A 61 22.57 2.24 -16.46
C GLY A 61 21.89 1.55 -15.28
N GLN A 62 21.72 0.22 -15.34
CA GLN A 62 21.16 -0.56 -14.23
C GLN A 62 21.98 -0.45 -12.94
N LYS A 63 23.31 -0.44 -13.05
CA LYS A 63 24.19 -0.31 -11.88
C LYS A 63 24.18 1.09 -11.28
N ILE A 64 24.08 2.15 -12.10
CA ILE A 64 24.18 3.52 -11.60
C ILE A 64 22.81 4.07 -11.15
N LEU A 65 21.68 3.51 -11.62
CA LEU A 65 20.35 3.98 -11.28
C LEU A 65 20.12 4.11 -9.78
N PRO A 66 20.42 3.11 -8.93
CA PRO A 66 20.24 3.23 -7.48
C PRO A 66 21.08 4.36 -6.85
N HIS A 67 22.22 4.67 -7.43
CA HIS A 67 23.07 5.77 -6.95
C HIS A 67 22.52 7.14 -7.37
N CYS A 68 21.94 7.25 -8.57
CA CYS A 68 21.28 8.47 -9.00
C CYS A 68 20.04 8.76 -8.13
N GLU A 69 19.25 7.75 -7.82
CA GLU A 69 18.11 7.85 -6.90
C GLU A 69 18.55 8.27 -5.49
N ALA A 70 19.65 7.71 -4.97
CA ALA A 70 20.21 8.07 -3.67
C ALA A 70 20.66 9.55 -3.63
N VAL A 71 21.26 10.08 -4.71
CA VAL A 71 21.63 11.50 -4.81
C VAL A 71 20.40 12.40 -4.74
N LEU A 72 19.36 12.09 -5.51
CA LEU A 72 18.11 12.87 -5.50
C LEU A 72 17.41 12.82 -4.14
N THR A 73 17.44 11.67 -3.50
CA THR A 73 16.91 11.49 -2.15
C THR A 73 17.69 12.35 -1.13
N ALA A 74 19.04 12.29 -1.16
CA ALA A 74 19.86 13.08 -0.24
C ALA A 74 19.65 14.59 -0.38
N ILE A 75 19.42 15.08 -1.60
CA ILE A 75 19.11 16.50 -1.84
C ILE A 75 17.73 16.86 -1.26
N ARG A 76 16.74 16.00 -1.43
CA ARG A 76 15.42 16.19 -0.84
C ARG A 76 15.50 16.20 0.68
N ASP A 77 16.22 15.22 1.25
CA ASP A 77 16.42 15.11 2.70
C ASP A 77 17.10 16.35 3.26
N SER A 78 18.13 16.87 2.58
CA SER A 78 18.82 18.09 3.01
C SER A 78 17.90 19.32 3.02
N LYS A 79 16.97 19.43 2.08
CA LYS A 79 15.95 20.49 2.09
C LYS A 79 14.98 20.32 3.25
N ASN A 80 14.59 19.08 3.53
CA ASN A 80 13.64 18.74 4.60
C ASN A 80 14.25 18.94 6.00
N GLU A 81 15.56 18.72 6.18
CA GLU A 81 16.25 18.97 7.45
C GLU A 81 16.33 20.46 7.81
N LEU A 82 16.26 21.35 6.82
CA LEU A 82 16.25 22.80 7.04
C LEU A 82 14.87 23.34 7.48
N VAL A 83 13.82 22.54 7.36
CA VAL A 83 12.50 22.86 7.91
C VAL A 83 12.59 22.67 9.43
N HIS A 84 12.66 23.76 10.17
CA HIS A 84 12.81 23.76 11.64
C HIS A 84 11.83 22.81 12.32
N VAL A 85 12.38 21.87 13.07
CA VAL A 85 11.67 20.80 13.80
C VAL A 85 10.66 21.35 14.84
N ASP A 86 10.86 22.58 15.33
CA ASP A 86 10.03 23.19 16.39
C ASP A 86 8.71 23.81 15.90
N LYS A 87 8.50 23.95 14.59
CA LYS A 87 7.21 24.34 14.00
C LYS A 87 7.09 23.69 12.62
N LEU A 88 6.41 22.55 12.56
CA LEU A 88 5.93 21.93 11.31
C LEU A 88 4.89 22.86 10.64
N SER A 89 5.34 24.03 10.20
CA SER A 89 4.48 25.05 9.61
C SER A 89 4.37 24.95 8.10
N ILE A 90 5.34 24.31 7.44
CA ILE A 90 5.39 24.13 5.98
C ILE A 90 6.13 22.82 5.69
N GLY A 91 5.62 22.02 4.74
CA GLY A 91 6.26 20.79 4.32
C GLY A 91 5.38 20.00 3.35
N GLU A 92 5.92 18.88 2.88
CA GLU A 92 5.20 17.95 2.01
C GLU A 92 5.24 16.57 2.64
N LEU A 93 4.15 15.81 2.50
CA LEU A 93 4.05 14.42 2.88
C LEU A 93 3.34 13.64 1.78
N ASN A 94 4.10 12.83 1.07
CA ASN A 94 3.61 12.00 -0.03
C ASN A 94 3.57 10.54 0.41
N ILE A 95 2.38 9.96 0.39
CA ILE A 95 2.09 8.61 0.86
C ILE A 95 1.55 7.78 -0.30
N CYS A 96 2.00 6.54 -0.42
CA CYS A 96 1.32 5.56 -1.25
C CYS A 96 0.81 4.39 -0.41
N SER A 97 -0.35 3.87 -0.77
CA SER A 97 -0.99 2.83 0.02
C SER A 97 -1.70 1.79 -0.85
N SER A 98 -1.80 0.57 -0.34
CA SER A 98 -2.73 -0.40 -0.93
C SER A 98 -4.17 -0.04 -0.59
N ASN A 99 -5.12 -0.61 -1.33
CA ASN A 99 -6.53 -0.21 -1.30
C ASN A 99 -7.12 -0.12 0.11
N THR A 100 -7.03 -1.15 0.93
CA THR A 100 -7.68 -1.15 2.26
C THR A 100 -7.10 -0.08 3.20
N PRO A 101 -5.79 0.02 3.42
CA PRO A 101 -5.25 1.10 4.25
C PRO A 101 -5.62 2.48 3.70
N GLY A 102 -5.46 2.71 2.40
CA GLY A 102 -5.65 4.03 1.80
C GLY A 102 -7.10 4.50 1.74
N THR A 103 -8.04 3.58 1.59
CA THR A 103 -9.46 3.95 1.47
C THR A 103 -10.19 4.00 2.81
N TYR A 104 -9.87 3.08 3.74
CA TYR A 104 -10.71 2.87 4.93
C TYR A 104 -10.01 3.15 6.26
N ILE A 105 -8.69 3.22 6.28
CA ILE A 105 -7.93 3.39 7.53
C ILE A 105 -7.25 4.74 7.60
N LEU A 106 -6.40 5.06 6.63
CA LEU A 106 -5.57 6.27 6.65
C LEU A 106 -6.33 7.60 6.58
N PRO A 107 -7.48 7.74 5.86
CA PRO A 107 -8.12 9.04 5.67
C PRO A 107 -8.40 9.79 6.96
N GLN A 108 -8.85 9.11 8.02
CA GLN A 108 -9.12 9.73 9.31
C GLN A 108 -7.85 10.30 9.97
N PHE A 109 -6.72 9.58 9.88
CA PHE A 109 -5.45 10.00 10.47
C PHE A 109 -4.81 11.12 9.67
N LEU A 110 -4.91 11.07 8.32
CA LEU A 110 -4.48 12.15 7.44
C LEU A 110 -5.27 13.43 7.68
N SER A 111 -6.59 13.29 7.86
CA SER A 111 -7.45 14.43 8.18
C SER A 111 -7.11 15.05 9.53
N ASN A 112 -6.91 14.24 10.57
CA ASN A 112 -6.51 14.72 11.90
C ASN A 112 -5.14 15.41 11.83
N PHE A 113 -4.18 14.81 11.13
CA PHE A 113 -2.86 15.40 10.95
C PHE A 113 -2.91 16.73 10.21
N HIS A 114 -3.71 16.81 9.12
CA HIS A 114 -3.91 18.06 8.39
C HIS A 114 -4.53 19.18 9.26
N LEU A 115 -5.51 18.84 10.09
CA LEU A 115 -6.12 19.80 11.01
C LEU A 115 -5.13 20.32 12.03
N GLN A 116 -4.19 19.50 12.49
CA GLN A 116 -3.14 19.89 13.43
C GLN A 116 -2.01 20.67 12.73
N PHE A 117 -1.70 20.33 11.48
CA PHE A 117 -0.58 20.90 10.70
C PHE A 117 -1.06 21.40 9.32
N PRO A 118 -1.87 22.47 9.27
CA PRO A 118 -2.53 22.92 8.03
C PRO A 118 -1.57 23.45 6.95
N GLY A 119 -0.33 23.77 7.31
CA GLY A 119 0.70 24.20 6.35
C GLY A 119 1.41 23.05 5.64
N ILE A 120 1.13 21.79 6.00
CA ILE A 120 1.70 20.63 5.33
C ILE A 120 0.83 20.23 4.13
N GLN A 121 1.44 20.14 2.96
CA GLN A 121 0.80 19.57 1.79
C GLN A 121 0.79 18.05 1.89
N LEU A 122 -0.40 17.45 1.81
CA LEU A 122 -0.58 16.00 1.88
C LEU A 122 -1.01 15.47 0.53
N GLU A 123 -0.31 14.48 0.03
CA GLU A 123 -0.72 13.70 -1.13
C GLU A 123 -0.75 12.21 -0.77
N SER A 124 -1.84 11.53 -1.12
CA SER A 124 -2.01 10.10 -0.91
C SER A 124 -2.47 9.41 -2.19
N GLN A 125 -1.71 8.43 -2.65
CA GLN A 125 -1.98 7.65 -3.84
C GLN A 125 -2.32 6.22 -3.48
N ILE A 126 -3.38 5.66 -4.11
CA ILE A 126 -3.75 4.25 -3.96
C ILE A 126 -3.17 3.47 -5.14
N LYS A 127 -2.38 2.44 -4.83
CA LYS A 127 -1.71 1.56 -5.81
C LYS A 127 -1.92 0.09 -5.43
N TYR A 128 -1.57 -0.85 -6.28
CA TYR A 128 -1.47 -2.25 -5.85
C TYR A 128 -0.31 -2.41 -4.85
N ALA A 129 -0.43 -3.33 -3.89
CA ALA A 129 0.59 -3.53 -2.85
C ALA A 129 2.01 -3.72 -3.41
N LYS A 130 2.14 -4.43 -4.55
CA LYS A 130 3.42 -4.60 -5.24
C LYS A 130 3.98 -3.27 -5.74
N ASP A 131 3.12 -2.40 -6.27
CA ASP A 131 3.54 -1.10 -6.80
C ASP A 131 3.87 -0.12 -5.68
N VAL A 132 3.18 -0.20 -4.52
CA VAL A 132 3.58 0.52 -3.30
C VAL A 132 5.00 0.12 -2.88
N ILE A 133 5.28 -1.18 -2.80
CA ILE A 133 6.60 -1.70 -2.43
C ILE A 133 7.68 -1.23 -3.43
N ASN A 134 7.38 -1.28 -4.73
CA ASN A 134 8.29 -0.80 -5.77
C ASN A 134 8.52 0.71 -5.66
N GLU A 135 7.45 1.50 -5.43
CA GLU A 135 7.57 2.94 -5.26
C GLU A 135 8.47 3.29 -4.07
N ILE A 136 8.24 2.66 -2.92
CA ILE A 136 9.09 2.90 -1.74
C ILE A 136 10.51 2.39 -1.96
N SER A 137 10.72 1.30 -2.70
CA SER A 137 12.06 0.76 -2.95
C SER A 137 12.89 1.61 -3.90
N TYR A 138 12.27 2.13 -4.96
CA TYR A 138 12.96 2.68 -6.12
C TYR A 138 12.41 4.02 -6.62
N GLY A 139 11.18 4.37 -6.26
CA GLY A 139 10.56 5.61 -6.65
C GLY A 139 11.05 6.81 -5.83
N THR A 140 10.63 7.97 -6.23
CA THR A 140 11.00 9.24 -5.59
C THR A 140 9.79 10.07 -5.15
N GLU A 141 8.59 9.60 -5.48
CA GLU A 141 7.36 10.35 -5.20
C GLU A 141 6.90 10.18 -3.77
N CYS A 142 6.89 8.93 -3.27
CA CYS A 142 6.38 8.62 -1.94
C CYS A 142 7.50 8.29 -0.95
N GLU A 143 7.39 8.81 0.26
CA GLU A 143 8.31 8.51 1.35
C GLU A 143 7.81 7.40 2.26
N LEU A 144 6.49 7.34 2.47
CA LEU A 144 5.83 6.35 3.29
C LEU A 144 4.90 5.47 2.45
N GLY A 145 4.98 4.18 2.68
CA GLY A 145 4.09 3.18 2.09
C GLY A 145 3.22 2.49 3.14
N PHE A 146 1.98 2.13 2.76
CA PHE A 146 1.10 1.34 3.62
C PHE A 146 0.51 0.17 2.84
N VAL A 147 0.79 -1.04 3.31
CA VAL A 147 0.29 -2.25 2.65
C VAL A 147 -0.37 -3.20 3.64
N SER A 148 -1.39 -3.93 3.19
CA SER A 148 -1.95 -5.03 3.95
C SER A 148 -1.19 -6.32 3.64
N GLN A 149 -0.71 -7.01 4.68
CA GLN A 149 0.05 -8.24 4.56
C GLN A 149 -0.56 -9.35 5.40
N PRO A 150 -0.70 -10.57 4.85
CA PRO A 150 -1.17 -11.71 5.62
C PRO A 150 -0.27 -12.00 6.83
N ALA A 151 -0.87 -12.41 7.94
CA ALA A 151 -0.13 -12.85 9.12
C ALA A 151 0.81 -14.02 8.78
N GLY A 152 1.98 -14.06 9.42
CA GLY A 152 2.97 -15.13 9.23
C GLY A 152 3.72 -15.08 7.88
N VAL A 153 3.53 -14.06 7.05
CA VAL A 153 4.38 -13.80 5.89
C VAL A 153 5.44 -12.80 6.29
N GLY A 154 6.64 -13.29 6.62
CA GLY A 154 7.79 -12.43 6.87
C GLY A 154 8.22 -11.72 5.59
N VAL A 155 8.57 -10.45 5.68
CA VAL A 155 9.26 -9.73 4.61
C VAL A 155 10.67 -9.46 5.09
N ASP A 156 11.61 -10.25 4.60
CA ASP A 156 13.03 -9.93 4.76
C ASP A 156 13.49 -9.14 3.53
N ASP A 157 13.42 -7.83 3.63
CA ASP A 157 13.90 -6.92 2.60
C ASP A 157 15.11 -6.14 3.12
N LYS A 158 16.22 -6.21 2.37
CA LYS A 158 17.47 -5.51 2.74
C LYS A 158 17.38 -3.99 2.59
N LYS A 159 16.42 -3.50 1.80
CA LYS A 159 16.24 -2.08 1.48
C LYS A 159 15.14 -1.41 2.29
N LEU A 160 14.11 -2.17 2.67
CA LEU A 160 12.92 -1.65 3.31
C LEU A 160 12.81 -2.06 4.78
N VAL A 161 12.09 -1.25 5.52
CA VAL A 161 11.56 -1.55 6.85
C VAL A 161 10.07 -1.79 6.69
N PHE A 162 9.57 -2.89 7.24
CA PHE A 162 8.15 -3.19 7.34
C PHE A 162 7.79 -3.21 8.82
N GLU A 163 6.99 -2.26 9.25
CA GLU A 163 6.55 -2.13 10.64
C GLU A 163 5.05 -2.41 10.71
N PRO A 164 4.59 -3.43 11.46
CA PRO A 164 3.17 -3.65 11.68
C PRO A 164 2.63 -2.55 12.58
N ILE A 165 1.56 -1.89 12.12
CA ILE A 165 0.94 -0.79 12.88
C ILE A 165 -0.47 -1.11 13.34
N LEU A 166 -1.17 -2.01 12.63
CA LEU A 166 -2.55 -2.34 12.93
C LEU A 166 -2.88 -3.77 12.51
N ARG A 167 -3.60 -4.49 13.36
CA ARG A 167 -4.18 -5.81 13.05
C ARG A 167 -5.56 -5.61 12.42
N ASP A 168 -5.77 -6.13 11.22
CA ASP A 168 -7.01 -6.04 10.46
C ASP A 168 -7.66 -7.43 10.38
N GLY A 169 -8.73 -7.63 11.13
CA GLY A 169 -9.52 -8.86 11.11
C GLY A 169 -10.29 -9.02 9.81
N LEU A 170 -10.36 -10.26 9.33
CA LEU A 170 -11.16 -10.61 8.15
C LEU A 170 -12.38 -11.42 8.59
N ALA A 171 -13.53 -11.08 8.03
CA ALA A 171 -14.80 -11.74 8.30
C ALA A 171 -15.49 -12.14 7.01
N VAL A 172 -16.36 -13.13 7.11
CA VAL A 172 -17.31 -13.46 6.05
C VAL A 172 -18.44 -12.46 6.09
N VAL A 173 -18.73 -11.83 4.97
CA VAL A 173 -19.79 -10.84 4.85
C VAL A 173 -20.83 -11.26 3.83
N VAL A 174 -22.09 -10.98 4.13
CA VAL A 174 -23.22 -11.50 3.37
C VAL A 174 -24.44 -10.59 3.54
N SER A 175 -25.34 -10.61 2.58
CA SER A 175 -26.66 -9.95 2.71
C SER A 175 -27.49 -10.59 3.82
N PRO A 176 -28.29 -9.82 4.58
CA PRO A 176 -29.30 -10.37 5.48
C PRO A 176 -30.31 -11.29 4.76
N GLU A 177 -30.51 -11.07 3.46
CA GLU A 177 -31.43 -11.84 2.63
C GLU A 177 -30.84 -13.14 2.08
N HIS A 178 -29.58 -13.44 2.37
CA HIS A 178 -28.91 -14.64 1.85
C HIS A 178 -29.58 -15.93 2.38
N PRO A 179 -29.80 -16.97 1.53
CA PRO A 179 -30.45 -18.20 1.95
C PRO A 179 -29.83 -18.83 3.19
N MET A 180 -28.50 -18.90 3.26
CA MET A 180 -27.79 -19.47 4.41
C MET A 180 -28.06 -18.72 5.72
N VAL A 181 -28.28 -17.40 5.66
CA VAL A 181 -28.66 -16.62 6.85
C VAL A 181 -30.02 -17.07 7.35
N LYS A 182 -30.99 -17.21 6.46
CA LYS A 182 -32.36 -17.60 6.80
C LYS A 182 -32.45 -19.05 7.27
N GLU A 183 -31.65 -19.94 6.69
CA GLU A 183 -31.72 -21.39 6.96
C GLU A 183 -30.83 -21.84 8.13
N LYS A 184 -29.62 -21.28 8.29
CA LYS A 184 -28.61 -21.84 9.18
C LYS A 184 -27.84 -20.82 10.02
N TRP A 185 -27.71 -19.54 9.58
CA TRP A 185 -26.85 -18.58 10.22
C TRP A 185 -27.57 -17.56 11.09
N GLN A 186 -28.90 -17.62 11.14
CA GLN A 186 -29.70 -16.73 11.98
C GLN A 186 -29.28 -16.82 13.45
N GLY A 187 -28.94 -15.68 14.07
CA GLY A 187 -28.52 -15.60 15.47
C GLY A 187 -27.08 -16.06 15.74
N LYS A 188 -26.35 -16.54 14.74
CA LYS A 188 -24.93 -16.85 14.88
C LYS A 188 -24.07 -15.59 14.82
N THR A 189 -22.89 -15.68 15.43
CA THR A 189 -21.81 -14.68 15.30
C THR A 189 -20.62 -15.24 14.53
N SER A 190 -20.57 -16.56 14.36
CA SER A 190 -19.52 -17.28 13.64
C SER A 190 -20.09 -18.42 12.82
N ILE A 191 -19.35 -18.83 11.81
CA ILE A 191 -19.69 -19.92 10.89
C ILE A 191 -18.46 -20.78 10.63
N SER A 192 -18.68 -22.05 10.31
CA SER A 192 -17.57 -22.96 10.01
C SER A 192 -17.05 -22.77 8.58
N LEU A 193 -15.81 -23.16 8.34
CA LEU A 193 -15.22 -23.18 6.99
C LEU A 193 -16.00 -24.07 6.02
N ASP A 194 -16.56 -25.17 6.53
CA ASP A 194 -17.31 -26.09 5.70
C ASP A 194 -18.63 -25.49 5.21
N GLU A 195 -19.22 -24.55 5.96
CA GLU A 195 -20.41 -23.80 5.56
C GLU A 195 -20.15 -22.79 4.43
N LEU A 196 -18.87 -22.44 4.19
CA LEU A 196 -18.46 -21.59 3.06
C LEU A 196 -18.30 -22.36 1.75
N GLN A 197 -18.17 -23.69 1.83
CA GLN A 197 -18.03 -24.53 0.65
C GLN A 197 -19.28 -24.45 -0.21
N GLY A 198 -19.09 -24.42 -1.52
CA GLY A 198 -20.18 -24.37 -2.49
C GLY A 198 -20.92 -23.03 -2.58
N GLN A 199 -20.53 -21.98 -1.82
CA GLN A 199 -21.08 -20.64 -1.97
C GLN A 199 -20.51 -19.92 -3.20
N THR A 200 -21.18 -18.86 -3.65
CA THR A 200 -20.63 -17.92 -4.64
C THR A 200 -19.74 -16.91 -3.94
N LEU A 201 -18.46 -16.89 -4.26
CA LEU A 201 -17.50 -15.92 -3.71
C LEU A 201 -17.42 -14.67 -4.57
N LEU A 202 -17.58 -13.52 -3.95
CA LEU A 202 -17.34 -12.21 -4.55
C LEU A 202 -15.95 -11.70 -4.12
N THR A 203 -15.15 -11.24 -5.07
CA THR A 203 -13.78 -10.76 -4.81
C THR A 203 -13.43 -9.60 -5.74
N SER A 204 -12.47 -8.76 -5.36
CA SER A 204 -12.01 -7.69 -6.24
C SER A 204 -11.20 -8.20 -7.43
N ASN A 205 -10.45 -9.28 -7.25
CA ASN A 205 -9.70 -9.93 -8.33
C ASN A 205 -9.53 -11.44 -8.06
N ARG A 206 -9.30 -12.23 -9.11
CA ARG A 206 -9.14 -13.70 -9.00
C ARG A 206 -7.89 -14.14 -8.25
N LYS A 207 -6.88 -13.29 -8.15
CA LYS A 207 -5.62 -13.54 -7.43
C LYS A 207 -5.65 -12.96 -6.01
N SER A 208 -6.84 -12.83 -5.41
CA SER A 208 -7.00 -12.26 -4.08
C SER A 208 -6.17 -13.02 -3.05
N SER A 209 -5.31 -12.32 -2.35
CA SER A 209 -4.52 -12.86 -1.24
C SER A 209 -5.39 -13.29 -0.04
N THR A 210 -6.63 -12.84 0.01
CA THR A 210 -7.57 -13.15 1.11
C THR A 210 -7.93 -14.63 1.15
N VAL A 211 -8.30 -15.22 -0.01
CA VAL A 211 -8.60 -16.67 -0.08
C VAL A 211 -7.34 -17.49 0.16
N GLN A 212 -6.22 -17.09 -0.43
CA GLN A 212 -4.94 -17.76 -0.19
C GLN A 212 -4.53 -17.72 1.29
N ASN A 213 -4.77 -16.59 1.96
CA ASN A 213 -4.53 -16.46 3.40
C ASN A 213 -5.45 -17.40 4.20
N LEU A 214 -6.73 -17.46 3.85
CA LEU A 214 -7.69 -18.39 4.46
C LEU A 214 -7.26 -19.84 4.32
N GLU A 215 -6.93 -20.27 3.11
CA GLU A 215 -6.45 -21.63 2.82
C GLU A 215 -5.15 -21.96 3.57
N ARG A 216 -4.22 -21.02 3.61
CA ARG A 216 -2.96 -21.19 4.34
C ARG A 216 -3.18 -21.31 5.85
N THR A 217 -4.02 -20.46 6.41
CA THR A 217 -4.28 -20.45 7.87
C THR A 217 -5.07 -21.66 8.30
N SER A 218 -6.02 -22.12 7.49
CA SER A 218 -6.85 -23.28 7.80
C SER A 218 -6.22 -24.63 7.43
N GLY A 219 -5.23 -24.64 6.55
CA GLY A 219 -4.71 -25.88 5.94
C GLY A 219 -5.71 -26.57 5.00
N LYS A 220 -6.88 -25.99 4.75
CA LYS A 220 -7.94 -26.53 3.89
C LYS A 220 -8.05 -25.76 2.60
N LYS A 221 -8.24 -26.44 1.46
CA LYS A 221 -8.59 -25.79 0.20
C LYS A 221 -10.06 -25.41 0.19
N MET A 222 -10.34 -24.23 -0.37
CA MET A 222 -11.69 -23.72 -0.51
C MET A 222 -12.26 -24.00 -1.90
N HIS A 223 -13.44 -24.58 -1.95
CA HIS A 223 -14.16 -24.91 -3.19
C HIS A 223 -15.45 -24.08 -3.26
N PHE A 224 -15.39 -22.99 -4.00
CA PHE A 224 -16.55 -22.14 -4.25
C PHE A 224 -17.32 -22.61 -5.48
N LYS A 225 -18.66 -22.50 -5.47
CA LYS A 225 -19.50 -22.78 -6.62
C LYS A 225 -19.13 -21.91 -7.82
N GLN A 226 -18.86 -20.64 -7.54
CA GLN A 226 -18.46 -19.64 -8.51
C GLN A 226 -17.62 -18.56 -7.85
N VAL A 227 -16.70 -17.95 -8.59
CA VAL A 227 -15.91 -16.80 -8.15
C VAL A 227 -16.14 -15.64 -9.11
N LEU A 228 -16.78 -14.58 -8.61
CA LEU A 228 -16.99 -13.33 -9.35
C LEU A 228 -15.93 -12.32 -8.94
N ALA A 229 -15.11 -11.91 -9.92
CA ALA A 229 -14.10 -10.86 -9.74
C ALA A 229 -14.66 -9.52 -10.27
N LEU A 230 -14.84 -8.54 -9.38
CA LEU A 230 -15.64 -7.33 -9.63
C LEU A 230 -14.79 -6.04 -9.74
N GLY A 231 -13.47 -6.16 -9.76
CA GLY A 231 -12.53 -5.06 -9.98
C GLY A 231 -12.20 -4.22 -8.74
N SER A 232 -13.17 -3.97 -7.86
CA SER A 232 -12.95 -3.19 -6.63
C SER A 232 -13.67 -3.79 -5.43
N MET A 233 -13.22 -3.46 -4.22
CA MET A 233 -13.90 -3.90 -2.99
C MET A 233 -15.23 -3.18 -2.77
N GLU A 234 -15.41 -1.97 -3.27
CA GLU A 234 -16.71 -1.28 -3.26
C GLU A 234 -17.73 -2.00 -4.14
N ALA A 235 -17.34 -2.46 -5.33
CA ALA A 235 -18.21 -3.28 -6.17
C ALA A 235 -18.55 -4.61 -5.50
N VAL A 236 -17.59 -5.24 -4.82
CA VAL A 236 -17.83 -6.47 -4.02
C VAL A 236 -18.85 -6.20 -2.93
N LYS A 237 -18.65 -5.17 -2.12
CA LYS A 237 -19.54 -4.78 -1.04
C LYS A 237 -20.97 -4.53 -1.53
N LYS A 238 -21.10 -3.76 -2.61
CA LYS A 238 -22.41 -3.49 -3.21
C LYS A 238 -23.09 -4.76 -3.74
N SER A 239 -22.33 -5.68 -4.30
CA SER A 239 -22.88 -6.96 -4.79
C SER A 239 -23.25 -7.91 -3.64
N VAL A 240 -22.58 -7.82 -2.48
CA VAL A 240 -22.99 -8.50 -1.24
C VAL A 240 -24.35 -7.96 -0.78
N GLU A 241 -24.52 -6.64 -0.70
CA GLU A 241 -25.82 -6.02 -0.35
C GLU A 241 -26.95 -6.51 -1.26
N LEU A 242 -26.67 -6.66 -2.56
CA LEU A 242 -27.60 -7.14 -3.58
C LEU A 242 -27.79 -8.67 -3.58
N ASN A 243 -27.25 -9.36 -2.57
CA ASN A 243 -27.37 -10.80 -2.39
C ASN A 243 -26.81 -11.64 -3.56
N ALA A 244 -25.74 -11.19 -4.21
CA ALA A 244 -25.10 -11.92 -5.30
C ALA A 244 -24.17 -13.07 -4.81
N GLY A 245 -23.87 -13.12 -3.51
CA GLY A 245 -23.01 -14.11 -2.89
C GLY A 245 -22.38 -13.62 -1.59
N ILE A 246 -21.34 -14.32 -1.15
CA ILE A 246 -20.57 -13.99 0.06
C ILE A 246 -19.24 -13.33 -0.32
N ALA A 247 -18.65 -12.58 0.59
CA ALA A 247 -17.26 -12.13 0.45
C ALA A 247 -16.50 -12.34 1.76
N ILE A 248 -15.16 -12.34 1.67
CA ILE A 248 -14.26 -12.29 2.82
C ILE A 248 -13.63 -10.91 2.80
N ALA A 249 -13.95 -10.09 3.79
CA ALA A 249 -13.63 -8.69 3.80
C ALA A 249 -13.02 -8.22 5.12
N SER A 250 -12.28 -7.13 5.05
CA SER A 250 -11.76 -6.42 6.21
C SER A 250 -12.90 -5.86 7.06
N HIS A 251 -12.76 -5.94 8.36
CA HIS A 251 -13.68 -5.31 9.29
C HIS A 251 -13.80 -3.80 9.05
N PHE A 252 -12.67 -3.14 8.75
CA PHE A 252 -12.66 -1.70 8.45
C PHE A 252 -13.44 -1.33 7.19
N LEU A 253 -13.47 -2.22 6.20
CA LEU A 253 -14.21 -2.02 4.95
C LEU A 253 -15.72 -2.01 5.17
N VAL A 254 -16.22 -2.88 6.04
CA VAL A 254 -17.67 -3.18 6.13
C VAL A 254 -18.33 -2.65 7.39
N LYS A 255 -17.57 -1.99 8.26
CA LYS A 255 -18.04 -1.55 9.57
C LYS A 255 -19.35 -0.77 9.50
N ASP A 256 -19.43 0.27 8.68
CA ASP A 256 -20.61 1.14 8.56
C ASP A 256 -21.81 0.41 7.95
N ASP A 257 -21.58 -0.57 7.09
CA ASP A 257 -22.62 -1.37 6.45
C ASP A 257 -23.16 -2.44 7.41
N VAL A 258 -22.29 -2.98 8.27
CA VAL A 258 -22.69 -3.89 9.35
C VAL A 258 -23.45 -3.13 10.45
N ASP A 259 -22.94 -1.99 10.89
CA ASP A 259 -23.58 -1.16 11.91
C ASP A 259 -24.98 -0.68 11.48
N SER A 260 -25.16 -0.46 10.17
CA SER A 260 -26.47 -0.08 9.59
C SER A 260 -27.37 -1.27 9.20
N GLY A 261 -26.90 -2.51 9.37
CA GLY A 261 -27.65 -3.73 9.06
C GLY A 261 -27.80 -4.04 7.56
N ARG A 262 -27.11 -3.33 6.67
CA ARG A 262 -27.11 -3.63 5.23
C ARG A 262 -26.37 -4.92 4.88
N ILE A 263 -25.36 -5.25 5.68
CA ILE A 263 -24.52 -6.44 5.54
C ILE A 263 -24.43 -7.11 6.91
N LEU A 264 -24.42 -8.43 6.94
CA LEU A 264 -24.07 -9.22 8.12
C LEU A 264 -22.62 -9.68 8.04
N SER A 265 -21.97 -9.75 9.18
CA SER A 265 -20.58 -10.18 9.33
C SER A 265 -20.47 -11.36 10.28
N PHE A 266 -19.74 -12.40 9.88
CA PHE A 266 -19.51 -13.61 10.66
C PHE A 266 -18.01 -13.86 10.79
N SER A 267 -17.54 -14.18 12.00
CA SER A 267 -16.22 -14.76 12.19
C SER A 267 -16.21 -16.20 11.68
N ILE A 268 -15.01 -16.75 11.48
CA ILE A 268 -14.85 -18.16 11.08
C ILE A 268 -14.48 -18.96 12.34
N ASP A 269 -15.22 -20.03 12.59
CA ASP A 269 -14.96 -20.91 13.72
C ASP A 269 -13.56 -21.51 13.62
N ASP A 270 -12.93 -21.71 14.77
CA ASP A 270 -11.63 -22.38 14.96
C ASP A 270 -10.42 -21.68 14.34
N ILE A 271 -10.62 -20.58 13.59
CA ILE A 271 -9.52 -19.84 13.00
C ILE A 271 -9.72 -18.32 13.10
N SER A 272 -8.64 -17.65 13.47
CA SER A 272 -8.60 -16.18 13.41
C SER A 272 -7.91 -15.76 12.11
N VAL A 273 -8.70 -15.32 11.15
CA VAL A 273 -8.16 -14.82 9.88
C VAL A 273 -7.93 -13.33 10.00
N TYR A 274 -6.69 -12.91 9.92
CA TYR A 274 -6.31 -11.52 9.99
C TYR A 274 -5.10 -11.23 9.12
N ARG A 275 -4.83 -9.97 8.93
CA ARG A 275 -3.64 -9.43 8.26
C ARG A 275 -3.13 -8.24 9.04
N PHE A 276 -1.91 -7.83 8.78
CA PHE A 276 -1.35 -6.60 9.33
C PHE A 276 -1.39 -5.48 8.29
N VAL A 277 -1.71 -4.29 8.73
CA VAL A 277 -1.36 -3.08 8.02
C VAL A 277 0.07 -2.75 8.39
N MET A 278 0.92 -2.71 7.38
CA MET A 278 2.35 -2.46 7.51
C MET A 278 2.65 -1.04 7.05
N LEU A 279 3.34 -0.29 7.89
CA LEU A 279 4.08 0.90 7.47
C LEU A 279 5.38 0.45 6.80
N VAL A 280 5.65 1.00 5.63
CA VAL A 280 6.83 0.66 4.82
C VAL A 280 7.62 1.92 4.52
N HIS A 281 8.92 1.90 4.77
CA HIS A 281 9.85 2.97 4.42
C HIS A 281 11.24 2.43 4.11
N ARG A 282 12.12 3.26 3.54
CA ARG A 282 13.51 2.85 3.24
C ARG A 282 14.33 2.69 4.51
N ARG A 283 15.14 1.62 4.58
CA ARG A 283 15.95 1.30 5.76
C ARG A 283 17.12 2.27 6.00
N LYS A 284 17.74 2.72 4.91
CA LYS A 284 19.00 3.49 4.96
C LYS A 284 18.82 4.98 4.64
N VAL A 285 17.59 5.44 4.57
CA VAL A 285 17.24 6.83 4.27
C VAL A 285 16.56 7.43 5.49
N SER A 286 17.03 8.58 5.94
CA SER A 286 16.38 9.32 7.03
C SER A 286 15.01 9.80 6.57
N LEU A 287 14.01 9.58 7.40
CA LEU A 287 12.68 10.13 7.16
C LEU A 287 12.68 11.64 7.34
N SER A 288 11.93 12.34 6.50
CA SER A 288 11.71 13.78 6.64
C SER A 288 11.10 14.12 8.00
N PRO A 289 11.26 15.36 8.51
CA PRO A 289 10.59 15.79 9.73
C PRO A 289 9.08 15.60 9.68
N THR A 290 8.48 15.87 8.52
CA THR A 290 7.03 15.70 8.27
C THR A 290 6.60 14.24 8.36
N ALA A 291 7.36 13.33 7.73
CA ALA A 291 7.07 11.90 7.80
C ALA A 291 7.23 11.34 9.21
N ARG A 292 8.27 11.76 9.95
CA ARG A 292 8.43 11.38 11.37
C ARG A 292 7.26 11.85 12.23
N ALA A 293 6.89 13.11 12.09
CA ALA A 293 5.76 13.66 12.86
C ALA A 293 4.44 12.96 12.51
N PHE A 294 4.22 12.64 11.23
CA PHE A 294 3.03 11.86 10.84
C PHE A 294 3.03 10.46 11.45
N ILE A 295 4.16 9.76 11.45
CA ILE A 295 4.27 8.43 12.07
C ILE A 295 3.98 8.48 13.57
N GLU A 296 4.52 9.47 14.29
CA GLU A 296 4.26 9.64 15.72
C GLU A 296 2.78 9.93 15.99
N HIS A 297 2.20 10.87 15.21
CA HIS A 297 0.78 11.18 15.28
C HIS A 297 -0.10 9.94 14.98
N LEU A 298 0.19 9.25 13.91
CA LEU A 298 -0.52 8.02 13.52
C LEU A 298 -0.47 6.95 14.61
N LYS A 299 0.70 6.68 15.18
CA LYS A 299 0.86 5.67 16.25
C LYS A 299 0.07 6.03 17.50
N LYS A 300 0.11 7.30 17.90
CA LYS A 300 -0.66 7.80 19.04
C LYS A 300 -2.16 7.61 18.81
N ASP A 301 -2.66 8.08 17.67
CA ASP A 301 -4.08 7.99 17.34
C ASP A 301 -4.54 6.53 17.17
N LEU A 302 -3.68 5.65 16.64
CA LEU A 302 -3.99 4.21 16.52
C LEU A 302 -4.16 3.55 17.90
N VAL A 303 -3.29 3.84 18.86
CA VAL A 303 -3.39 3.30 20.23
C VAL A 303 -4.65 3.84 20.92
N GLU A 304 -4.95 5.12 20.76
CA GLU A 304 -6.13 5.73 21.38
C GLU A 304 -7.44 5.16 20.77
N LYS A 305 -7.51 5.03 19.45
CA LYS A 305 -8.74 4.65 18.76
C LYS A 305 -8.95 3.12 18.67
N TYR A 306 -7.87 2.38 18.57
CA TYR A 306 -7.86 0.92 18.39
C TYR A 306 -6.90 0.22 19.37
N PRO A 307 -7.10 0.34 20.68
CA PRO A 307 -6.14 -0.13 21.69
C PRO A 307 -5.86 -1.64 21.62
N THR A 308 -6.83 -2.43 21.16
CA THR A 308 -6.70 -3.90 21.04
C THR A 308 -6.19 -4.36 19.65
N LEU A 309 -6.14 -3.46 18.66
CA LEU A 309 -5.75 -3.78 17.29
C LEU A 309 -4.42 -3.11 16.90
N SER A 310 -4.01 -2.05 17.63
CA SER A 310 -2.72 -1.40 17.43
C SER A 310 -1.59 -2.37 17.80
N CYS A 311 -0.57 -2.41 16.94
CA CYS A 311 0.61 -3.23 17.18
C CYS A 311 1.64 -2.38 17.92
N ASP A 312 1.78 -2.58 19.23
CA ASP A 312 2.90 -2.02 19.97
C ASP A 312 4.21 -2.71 19.59
N LEU A 313 5.30 -1.98 19.71
CA LEU A 313 6.67 -2.42 19.34
C LEU A 313 7.13 -3.72 20.04
N ASP A 314 6.46 -4.13 21.12
CA ASP A 314 6.78 -5.35 21.89
C ASP A 314 6.28 -6.65 21.23
N HIS A 315 5.35 -6.59 20.27
CA HIS A 315 4.86 -7.79 19.56
C HIS A 315 5.75 -8.27 18.39
N ARG A 316 6.99 -7.79 18.29
CA ARG A 316 7.99 -8.32 17.33
C ARG A 316 8.29 -9.82 17.51
N LEU A 317 7.88 -10.42 18.62
CA LEU A 317 8.17 -11.81 18.95
C LEU A 317 7.14 -12.82 18.40
N GLU A 318 5.91 -12.41 18.13
CA GLU A 318 4.88 -13.32 17.60
C GLU A 318 4.95 -13.55 16.08
N MET A 319 5.62 -12.66 15.34
CA MET A 319 5.81 -12.83 13.88
C MET A 319 6.92 -13.83 13.51
N ARG A 320 7.66 -14.37 14.48
CA ARG A 320 8.75 -15.36 14.29
C ARG A 320 8.36 -16.81 14.63
N ARG A 321 7.10 -17.06 14.96
CA ARG A 321 6.61 -18.43 15.23
C ARG A 321 5.62 -18.92 14.20
#